data_4ccbdb9ae967490e83def52bead8c598
#
_entry.id   4ccbdb9ae967490e83def52bead8c598
#
_cell.length_a   1.000
_cell.length_b   1.000
_cell.length_c   1.000
_cell.angle_alpha   90.00
_cell.angle_beta   90.00
_cell.angle_gamma   90.00
#
_symmetry.space_group_name_H-M   'P 1'
#
loop_
_entity.id
_entity.type
_entity.pdbx_description
1 polymer ?
#
loop_
_entity_poly.entity_id
_entity_poly.type
_entity_poly.pdbx_seq_one_letter_code
_entity_poly.pdbx_strand_id
1 'polypeptide(L)'
;MIVDIHNHTPLCNHAEGSIDEYIRNAIKAKTKYFGFSDHAPMDFDPKYRMKFEEMRAYEHDVLFAKEKYKDEIAILLGYEVDYLEGHMDERILNAKVDYLIGSVHFIEGWGFDNPEFIGKWEEQDVDEIWQKYFDAIEAMAESGLFDVVGHLDLIKVFKFMPKGNINAMAKNALIAIKKSGMVLELNVAGYRKAVKEAYPSESLLRQAYALDIPITFASDAHKPEQVALFNEEITQLAKDIGYTQCAYFIKRKINFIDF
;
A
#
# COMPACT_ATOMS: atom_id res chain seq x y z
N MET A 1 5.90 12.16 -7.87
CA MET A 1 4.49 11.74 -7.64
C MET A 1 3.69 12.95 -7.18
N ILE A 2 2.57 13.21 -7.84
CA ILE A 2 1.66 14.29 -7.44
C ILE A 2 0.77 13.88 -6.25
N VAL A 3 0.56 12.59 -6.11
CA VAL A 3 -0.11 11.90 -5.01
C VAL A 3 0.87 10.91 -4.40
N ASP A 4 0.91 10.78 -3.08
CA ASP A 4 1.69 9.79 -2.33
C ASP A 4 0.94 9.48 -1.05
N ILE A 5 0.22 8.36 -1.01
CA ILE A 5 -0.73 8.08 0.07
C ILE A 5 -0.35 6.88 0.95
N HIS A 6 0.87 6.34 0.80
CA HIS A 6 1.32 5.24 1.64
C HIS A 6 2.65 5.62 2.32
N ASN A 7 2.55 6.04 3.58
CA ASN A 7 3.70 6.43 4.39
C ASN A 7 3.43 6.11 5.86
N HIS A 8 4.48 5.70 6.56
CA HIS A 8 4.43 5.21 7.94
C HIS A 8 4.92 6.23 8.95
N THR A 9 4.65 5.96 10.22
CA THR A 9 5.16 6.72 11.37
C THR A 9 5.91 5.78 12.31
N PRO A 10 6.69 6.29 13.28
CA PRO A 10 7.38 5.44 14.26
C PRO A 10 6.46 4.56 15.10
N LEU A 11 5.14 4.76 15.05
CA LEU A 11 4.18 3.93 15.80
C LEU A 11 4.11 2.49 15.27
N CYS A 12 4.48 2.24 14.02
CA CYS A 12 4.61 0.86 13.52
C CYS A 12 5.83 0.11 14.05
N ASN A 13 6.66 0.75 14.90
CA ASN A 13 7.86 0.18 15.55
C ASN A 13 9.05 -0.11 14.61
N HIS A 14 8.98 0.22 13.32
CA HIS A 14 10.07 0.00 12.36
C HIS A 14 10.23 1.15 11.34
N ALA A 15 9.47 2.24 11.50
CA ALA A 15 9.72 3.49 10.80
C ALA A 15 10.45 4.50 11.70
N GLU A 16 11.08 5.50 11.09
CA GLU A 16 11.89 6.53 11.74
C GLU A 16 11.45 7.93 11.27
N GLY A 17 11.80 8.96 12.03
CA GLY A 17 11.54 10.36 11.69
C GLY A 17 10.19 10.86 12.17
N SER A 18 10.00 12.16 12.09
CA SER A 18 8.76 12.84 12.50
C SER A 18 7.83 13.08 11.32
N ILE A 19 6.53 13.21 11.59
CA ILE A 19 5.51 13.61 10.61
C ILE A 19 5.96 14.88 9.84
N ASP A 20 6.53 15.87 10.53
CA ASP A 20 7.02 17.11 9.91
C ASP A 20 8.16 16.88 8.89
N GLU A 21 9.08 15.95 9.15
CA GLU A 21 10.17 15.62 8.22
C GLU A 21 9.64 14.98 6.94
N TYR A 22 8.70 14.05 7.06
CA TYR A 22 8.03 13.44 5.90
C TYR A 22 7.31 14.50 5.06
N ILE A 23 6.51 15.36 5.70
CA ILE A 23 5.75 16.42 5.01
C ILE A 23 6.68 17.39 4.29
N ARG A 24 7.78 17.82 4.92
CA ARG A 24 8.75 18.72 4.29
C ARG A 24 9.39 18.09 3.04
N ASN A 25 9.67 16.81 3.07
CA ASN A 25 10.17 16.09 1.89
C ASN A 25 9.10 15.98 0.79
N ALA A 26 7.85 15.74 1.14
CA ALA A 26 6.73 15.73 0.19
C ALA A 26 6.53 17.11 -0.47
N ILE A 27 6.59 18.20 0.31
CA ILE A 27 6.53 19.60 -0.20
C ILE A 27 7.69 19.86 -1.17
N LYS A 28 8.92 19.49 -0.77
CA LYS A 28 10.12 19.63 -1.61
C LYS A 28 9.99 18.86 -2.93
N ALA A 29 9.35 17.69 -2.89
CA ALA A 29 9.06 16.87 -4.06
C ALA A 29 7.87 17.38 -4.89
N LYS A 30 7.19 18.45 -4.45
CA LYS A 30 6.00 19.04 -5.08
C LYS A 30 4.80 18.08 -5.12
N THR A 31 4.70 17.18 -4.15
CA THR A 31 3.52 16.35 -3.92
C THR A 31 2.35 17.25 -3.52
N LYS A 32 1.17 17.03 -4.07
CA LYS A 32 -0.04 17.81 -3.75
C LYS A 32 -0.91 17.15 -2.70
N TYR A 33 -1.01 15.83 -2.75
CA TYR A 33 -1.77 15.01 -1.80
C TYR A 33 -0.84 14.00 -1.16
N PHE A 34 -0.61 14.15 0.13
CA PHE A 34 0.30 13.31 0.90
C PHE A 34 -0.45 12.63 2.04
N GLY A 35 -0.42 11.33 2.11
CA GLY A 35 -1.15 10.54 3.08
C GLY A 35 -0.23 9.78 4.03
N PHE A 36 -0.63 9.76 5.29
CA PHE A 36 -0.14 8.79 6.26
C PHE A 36 -1.12 7.64 6.33
N SER A 37 -0.62 6.42 6.26
CA SER A 37 -1.38 5.16 6.33
C SER A 37 -0.58 4.14 7.11
N ASP A 38 -0.30 4.45 8.38
CA ASP A 38 0.51 3.57 9.22
C ASP A 38 -0.17 2.22 9.43
N HIS A 39 0.63 1.18 9.73
CA HIS A 39 0.11 -0.15 10.00
C HIS A 39 -0.92 -0.13 11.12
N ALA A 40 -2.15 -0.46 10.76
CA ALA A 40 -3.28 -0.49 11.69
C ALA A 40 -3.03 -1.50 12.82
N PRO A 41 -3.49 -1.22 14.05
CA PRO A 41 -3.40 -2.21 15.12
C PRO A 41 -4.20 -3.47 14.80
N MET A 42 -3.65 -4.60 15.21
CA MET A 42 -4.26 -5.92 15.08
C MET A 42 -3.83 -6.76 16.27
N ASP A 43 -4.67 -7.68 16.72
CA ASP A 43 -4.34 -8.61 17.82
C ASP A 43 -3.37 -9.72 17.38
N PHE A 44 -3.27 -9.96 16.08
CA PHE A 44 -2.29 -10.85 15.45
C PHE A 44 -1.03 -10.05 15.08
N ASP A 45 0.16 -10.58 15.36
CA ASP A 45 1.47 -9.95 15.09
C ASP A 45 1.60 -8.48 15.53
N PRO A 46 1.49 -8.16 16.83
CA PRO A 46 1.52 -6.77 17.32
C PRO A 46 2.90 -6.10 17.26
N LYS A 47 3.95 -6.82 16.86
CA LYS A 47 5.35 -6.35 16.90
C LYS A 47 5.62 -5.21 15.91
N TYR A 48 4.99 -5.26 14.73
CA TYR A 48 5.30 -4.39 13.60
C TYR A 48 4.17 -3.42 13.27
N ARG A 49 3.37 -3.03 14.26
CA ARG A 49 2.24 -2.12 14.10
C ARG A 49 1.97 -1.31 15.35
N MET A 50 1.21 -0.23 15.22
CA MET A 50 0.78 0.54 16.38
C MET A 50 -0.17 -0.28 17.27
N LYS A 51 -0.29 0.13 18.54
CA LYS A 51 -1.26 -0.45 19.45
C LYS A 51 -2.62 0.22 19.31
N PHE A 52 -3.68 -0.46 19.75
CA PHE A 52 -5.05 0.11 19.72
C PHE A 52 -5.19 1.41 20.52
N GLU A 53 -4.50 1.54 21.65
CA GLU A 53 -4.49 2.75 22.44
C GLU A 53 -3.77 3.93 21.79
N GLU A 54 -2.90 3.68 20.79
CA GLU A 54 -2.12 4.70 20.06
C GLU A 54 -2.90 5.30 18.87
N MET A 55 -3.98 4.66 18.42
CA MET A 55 -4.78 5.14 17.28
C MET A 55 -5.18 6.61 17.39
N ARG A 56 -5.68 7.01 18.59
CA ARG A 56 -6.13 8.40 18.81
C ARG A 56 -4.99 9.41 18.73
N ALA A 57 -3.81 9.04 19.20
CA ALA A 57 -2.62 9.88 19.09
C ALA A 57 -2.18 10.02 17.63
N TYR A 58 -2.14 8.91 16.89
CA TYR A 58 -1.86 8.89 15.46
C TYR A 58 -2.80 9.80 14.67
N GLU A 59 -4.10 9.59 14.82
CA GLU A 59 -5.13 10.39 14.14
C GLU A 59 -5.01 11.88 14.48
N HIS A 60 -4.82 12.20 15.79
CA HIS A 60 -4.65 13.57 16.26
C HIS A 60 -3.41 14.23 15.60
N ASP A 61 -2.28 13.55 15.58
CA ASP A 61 -1.03 14.11 15.09
C ASP A 61 -1.08 14.35 13.57
N VAL A 62 -1.66 13.42 12.80
CA VAL A 62 -1.87 13.60 11.36
C VAL A 62 -2.87 14.74 11.08
N LEU A 63 -3.98 14.83 11.84
CA LEU A 63 -4.95 15.92 11.68
C LEU A 63 -4.38 17.27 12.11
N PHE A 64 -3.54 17.31 13.12
CA PHE A 64 -2.81 18.53 13.51
C PHE A 64 -1.86 18.98 12.39
N ALA A 65 -1.12 18.04 11.79
CA ALA A 65 -0.27 18.33 10.64
C ALA A 65 -1.09 18.80 9.42
N LYS A 66 -2.24 18.20 9.16
CA LYS A 66 -3.18 18.62 8.09
C LYS A 66 -3.57 20.09 8.23
N GLU A 67 -3.90 20.55 9.43
CA GLU A 67 -4.22 21.96 9.66
C GLU A 67 -2.97 22.86 9.58
N LYS A 68 -1.84 22.42 10.12
CA LYS A 68 -0.57 23.15 10.12
C LYS A 68 -0.05 23.48 8.70
N TYR A 69 -0.17 22.52 7.79
CA TYR A 69 0.40 22.60 6.43
C TYR A 69 -0.66 22.85 5.33
N LYS A 70 -1.90 23.19 5.69
CA LYS A 70 -3.05 23.29 4.75
C LYS A 70 -2.85 24.22 3.57
N ASP A 71 -2.00 25.26 3.72
CA ASP A 71 -1.71 26.22 2.66
C ASP A 71 -0.56 25.77 1.74
N GLU A 72 0.13 24.67 2.08
CA GLU A 72 1.28 24.17 1.35
C GLU A 72 1.02 22.82 0.67
N ILE A 73 0.33 21.89 1.37
CA ILE A 73 0.09 20.55 0.91
C ILE A 73 -1.18 19.97 1.54
N ALA A 74 -1.95 19.19 0.79
CA ALA A 74 -3.10 18.47 1.33
C ALA A 74 -2.65 17.19 2.03
N ILE A 75 -2.78 17.13 3.36
CA ILE A 75 -2.48 15.93 4.14
C ILE A 75 -3.74 15.07 4.26
N LEU A 76 -3.58 13.76 4.06
CA LEU A 76 -4.62 12.76 4.14
C LEU A 76 -4.33 11.77 5.28
N LEU A 77 -5.38 11.33 5.96
CA LEU A 77 -5.30 10.35 7.02
C LEU A 77 -5.87 9.02 6.52
N GLY A 78 -5.08 7.96 6.63
CA GLY A 78 -5.48 6.59 6.32
C GLY A 78 -4.90 5.59 7.29
N TYR A 79 -5.13 4.33 7.01
CA TYR A 79 -4.45 3.19 7.60
C TYR A 79 -4.08 2.18 6.53
N GLU A 80 -2.95 1.51 6.68
CA GLU A 80 -2.67 0.26 6.03
C GLU A 80 -3.17 -0.88 6.92
N VAL A 81 -4.08 -1.67 6.41
CA VAL A 81 -4.80 -2.71 7.15
C VAL A 81 -4.49 -4.06 6.56
N ASP A 82 -3.94 -4.95 7.37
CA ASP A 82 -3.76 -6.33 6.96
C ASP A 82 -5.11 -7.04 6.76
N TYR A 83 -5.29 -7.59 5.56
CA TYR A 83 -6.39 -8.51 5.32
C TYR A 83 -6.00 -9.90 5.81
N LEU A 84 -6.49 -10.24 6.98
CA LEU A 84 -6.38 -11.58 7.56
C LEU A 84 -7.73 -11.93 8.20
N GLU A 85 -8.43 -12.91 7.63
CA GLU A 85 -9.75 -13.30 8.09
C GLU A 85 -9.76 -13.65 9.59
N GLY A 86 -10.73 -13.07 10.31
CA GLY A 86 -10.86 -13.23 11.76
C GLY A 86 -10.00 -12.27 12.61
N HIS A 87 -9.11 -11.49 12.01
CA HIS A 87 -8.21 -10.57 12.73
C HIS A 87 -8.42 -9.09 12.42
N MET A 88 -9.32 -8.76 11.48
CA MET A 88 -9.64 -7.36 11.18
C MET A 88 -10.57 -6.77 12.24
N ASP A 89 -10.22 -5.60 12.76
CA ASP A 89 -10.95 -4.95 13.85
C ASP A 89 -11.91 -3.87 13.34
N GLU A 90 -13.14 -3.90 13.81
CA GLU A 90 -14.19 -2.92 13.42
C GLU A 90 -13.84 -1.48 13.77
N ARG A 91 -12.99 -1.24 14.79
CA ARG A 91 -12.54 0.12 15.15
C ARG A 91 -11.75 0.75 14.02
N ILE A 92 -10.96 -0.06 13.30
CA ILE A 92 -10.17 0.37 12.15
C ILE A 92 -11.07 0.52 10.91
N LEU A 93 -11.89 -0.49 10.63
CA LEU A 93 -12.76 -0.51 9.44
C LEU A 93 -13.79 0.64 9.46
N ASN A 94 -14.21 1.08 10.66
CA ASN A 94 -15.14 2.20 10.87
C ASN A 94 -14.44 3.53 11.24
N ALA A 95 -13.10 3.59 11.18
CA ALA A 95 -12.35 4.81 11.48
C ALA A 95 -12.75 5.96 10.54
N LYS A 96 -12.75 7.18 11.07
CA LYS A 96 -13.08 8.39 10.29
C LYS A 96 -11.85 8.91 9.55
N VAL A 97 -11.43 8.17 8.55
CA VAL A 97 -10.25 8.44 7.74
C VAL A 97 -10.59 8.85 6.32
N ASP A 98 -9.59 9.31 5.59
CA ASP A 98 -9.74 9.64 4.18
C ASP A 98 -9.72 8.38 3.29
N TYR A 99 -9.00 7.31 3.67
CA TYR A 99 -8.92 6.03 2.95
C TYR A 99 -8.41 4.90 3.84
N LEU A 100 -8.65 3.65 3.39
CA LEU A 100 -8.04 2.44 3.91
C LEU A 100 -7.32 1.70 2.78
N ILE A 101 -6.04 1.38 2.99
CA ILE A 101 -5.27 0.48 2.13
C ILE A 101 -5.45 -0.93 2.69
N GLY A 102 -5.91 -1.87 1.87
CA GLY A 102 -5.89 -3.28 2.20
C GLY A 102 -4.60 -3.92 1.70
N SER A 103 -3.88 -4.60 2.58
CA SER A 103 -2.62 -5.26 2.29
C SER A 103 -2.63 -6.72 2.71
N VAL A 104 -1.92 -7.57 1.99
CA VAL A 104 -1.72 -8.98 2.36
C VAL A 104 -0.26 -9.18 2.71
N HIS A 105 0.04 -9.34 4.01
CA HIS A 105 1.37 -9.68 4.54
C HIS A 105 1.42 -11.10 5.10
N PHE A 106 0.28 -11.77 5.20
CA PHE A 106 0.18 -13.11 5.77
C PHE A 106 -0.51 -14.09 4.82
N ILE A 107 0.04 -15.28 4.70
CA ILE A 107 -0.57 -16.43 4.05
C ILE A 107 -0.73 -17.51 5.11
N GLU A 108 -1.99 -17.85 5.45
CA GLU A 108 -2.29 -18.84 6.50
C GLU A 108 -1.57 -18.55 7.82
N GLY A 109 -1.49 -17.26 8.22
CA GLY A 109 -0.80 -16.82 9.43
C GLY A 109 0.72 -16.75 9.35
N TRP A 110 1.31 -16.99 8.19
CA TRP A 110 2.74 -16.82 7.94
C TRP A 110 3.04 -15.46 7.30
N GLY A 111 3.82 -14.61 7.99
CA GLY A 111 4.36 -13.36 7.46
C GLY A 111 5.46 -13.64 6.44
N PHE A 112 5.07 -13.81 5.18
CA PHE A 112 5.95 -14.28 4.09
C PHE A 112 7.01 -13.24 3.69
N ASP A 113 6.78 -11.98 3.96
CA ASP A 113 7.64 -10.83 3.66
C ASP A 113 8.56 -10.44 4.82
N ASN A 114 8.41 -11.07 5.99
CA ASN A 114 9.24 -10.82 7.14
C ASN A 114 10.57 -11.61 7.03
N PRO A 115 11.74 -10.92 7.05
CA PRO A 115 13.05 -11.57 6.99
C PRO A 115 13.30 -12.60 8.09
N GLU A 116 12.65 -12.47 9.26
CA GLU A 116 12.77 -13.45 10.37
C GLU A 116 12.22 -14.83 9.97
N PHE A 117 11.30 -14.89 9.01
CA PHE A 117 10.64 -16.12 8.58
C PHE A 117 11.03 -16.54 7.14
N ILE A 118 12.05 -15.93 6.54
CA ILE A 118 12.47 -16.22 5.16
C ILE A 118 12.81 -17.69 4.92
N GLY A 119 13.36 -18.39 5.94
CA GLY A 119 13.68 -19.81 5.83
C GLY A 119 12.48 -20.71 5.57
N LYS A 120 11.27 -20.27 5.93
CA LYS A 120 10.05 -21.04 5.66
C LYS A 120 9.75 -21.21 4.17
N TRP A 121 10.27 -20.34 3.32
CA TRP A 121 10.14 -20.45 1.87
C TRP A 121 10.75 -21.73 1.30
N GLU A 122 11.84 -22.26 1.91
CA GLU A 122 12.51 -23.48 1.48
C GLU A 122 11.63 -24.74 1.62
N GLU A 123 10.60 -24.66 2.47
CA GLU A 123 9.67 -25.75 2.76
C GLU A 123 8.39 -25.69 1.92
N GLN A 124 8.24 -24.64 1.09
CA GLN A 124 6.98 -24.35 0.37
C GLN A 124 7.07 -24.70 -1.12
N ASP A 125 5.94 -25.06 -1.70
CA ASP A 125 5.75 -24.96 -3.14
C ASP A 125 5.49 -23.50 -3.51
N VAL A 126 6.44 -22.91 -4.21
CA VAL A 126 6.39 -21.47 -4.55
C VAL A 126 5.19 -21.13 -5.42
N ASP A 127 4.83 -22.00 -6.39
CA ASP A 127 3.66 -21.78 -7.25
C ASP A 127 2.35 -21.79 -6.43
N GLU A 128 2.24 -22.70 -5.47
CA GLU A 128 1.09 -22.78 -4.57
C GLU A 128 0.99 -21.53 -3.67
N ILE A 129 2.10 -21.06 -3.10
CA ILE A 129 2.13 -19.88 -2.26
C ILE A 129 1.75 -18.61 -3.04
N TRP A 130 2.24 -18.47 -4.28
CA TRP A 130 1.84 -17.35 -5.13
C TRP A 130 0.35 -17.38 -5.47
N GLN A 131 -0.22 -18.56 -5.72
CA GLN A 131 -1.67 -18.68 -5.96
C GLN A 131 -2.46 -18.30 -4.71
N LYS A 132 -2.10 -18.84 -3.53
CA LYS A 132 -2.73 -18.47 -2.25
C LYS A 132 -2.64 -16.96 -1.96
N TYR A 133 -1.53 -16.33 -2.32
CA TYR A 133 -1.38 -14.88 -2.18
C TYR A 133 -2.42 -14.13 -3.04
N PHE A 134 -2.55 -14.47 -4.32
CA PHE A 134 -3.54 -13.83 -5.16
C PHE A 134 -4.98 -14.19 -4.78
N ASP A 135 -5.22 -15.38 -4.27
CA ASP A 135 -6.54 -15.76 -3.73
C ASP A 135 -6.90 -14.89 -2.50
N ALA A 136 -5.92 -14.57 -1.65
CA ALA A 136 -6.12 -13.62 -0.54
C ALA A 136 -6.39 -12.18 -1.03
N ILE A 137 -5.70 -11.72 -2.07
CA ILE A 137 -5.99 -10.41 -2.72
C ILE A 137 -7.40 -10.42 -3.33
N GLU A 138 -7.83 -11.50 -3.99
CA GLU A 138 -9.19 -11.65 -4.52
C GLU A 138 -10.22 -11.52 -3.39
N ALA A 139 -10.06 -12.30 -2.31
CA ALA A 139 -10.95 -12.25 -1.16
C ALA A 139 -10.97 -10.87 -0.49
N MET A 140 -9.81 -10.21 -0.36
CA MET A 140 -9.70 -8.84 0.13
C MET A 140 -10.52 -7.87 -0.73
N ALA A 141 -10.40 -7.95 -2.04
CA ALA A 141 -11.14 -7.08 -2.95
C ALA A 141 -12.66 -7.35 -2.90
N GLU A 142 -13.07 -8.61 -2.77
CA GLU A 142 -14.49 -9.00 -2.66
C GLU A 142 -15.12 -8.59 -1.32
N SER A 143 -14.31 -8.38 -0.28
CA SER A 143 -14.81 -7.94 1.03
C SER A 143 -15.48 -6.56 1.01
N GLY A 144 -15.10 -5.69 0.06
CA GLY A 144 -15.62 -4.32 -0.06
C GLY A 144 -15.21 -3.39 1.10
N LEU A 145 -14.20 -3.76 1.88
CA LEU A 145 -13.79 -3.02 3.08
C LEU A 145 -12.80 -1.88 2.79
N PHE A 146 -12.05 -1.96 1.70
CA PHE A 146 -10.91 -1.12 1.41
C PHE A 146 -11.09 -0.26 0.16
N ASP A 147 -10.34 0.85 0.10
CA ASP A 147 -10.35 1.77 -1.04
C ASP A 147 -9.20 1.50 -2.01
N VAL A 148 -8.08 1.02 -1.47
CA VAL A 148 -6.81 0.83 -2.19
C VAL A 148 -6.29 -0.58 -1.95
N VAL A 149 -5.78 -1.22 -3.01
CA VAL A 149 -4.98 -2.45 -2.90
C VAL A 149 -3.53 -2.05 -2.74
N GLY A 150 -2.94 -2.33 -1.58
CA GLY A 150 -1.52 -2.14 -1.32
C GLY A 150 -0.66 -3.12 -2.12
N HIS A 151 0.51 -2.69 -2.56
CA HIS A 151 1.59 -3.48 -3.19
C HIS A 151 1.19 -4.87 -3.74
N LEU A 152 0.33 -4.89 -4.76
CA LEU A 152 -0.38 -6.06 -5.33
C LEU A 152 0.43 -7.36 -5.46
N ASP A 153 1.73 -7.31 -5.66
CA ASP A 153 2.62 -8.46 -5.82
C ASP A 153 3.82 -8.43 -4.86
N LEU A 154 3.59 -7.99 -3.61
CA LEU A 154 4.61 -7.97 -2.54
C LEU A 154 5.28 -9.34 -2.35
N ILE A 155 4.57 -10.41 -2.63
CA ILE A 155 5.04 -11.80 -2.54
C ILE A 155 6.41 -12.03 -3.22
N LYS A 156 6.78 -11.21 -4.22
CA LYS A 156 8.07 -11.28 -4.93
C LYS A 156 9.25 -10.69 -4.17
N VAL A 157 9.04 -10.08 -2.99
CA VAL A 157 10.01 -9.26 -2.24
C VAL A 157 11.38 -9.94 -2.07
N PHE A 158 11.42 -11.23 -1.79
CA PHE A 158 12.64 -12.02 -1.62
C PHE A 158 13.07 -12.81 -2.86
N LYS A 159 12.41 -12.60 -4.01
CA LYS A 159 12.70 -13.29 -5.29
C LYS A 159 12.43 -14.80 -5.32
N PHE A 160 11.58 -15.30 -4.46
CA PHE A 160 11.01 -16.64 -4.63
C PHE A 160 9.94 -16.57 -5.72
N MET A 161 10.41 -16.79 -6.97
CA MET A 161 9.56 -16.62 -8.16
C MET A 161 8.93 -17.95 -8.57
N PRO A 162 7.64 -17.98 -8.96
CA PRO A 162 6.98 -19.18 -9.40
C PRO A 162 7.49 -19.61 -10.78
N LYS A 163 7.33 -20.86 -11.11
CA LYS A 163 7.57 -21.40 -12.47
C LYS A 163 6.38 -21.12 -13.39
N GLY A 164 5.19 -21.04 -12.79
CA GLY A 164 3.94 -20.76 -13.50
C GLY A 164 3.84 -19.31 -14.00
N ASN A 165 2.77 -19.04 -14.73
CA ASN A 165 2.51 -17.71 -15.30
C ASN A 165 1.85 -16.80 -14.26
N ILE A 166 2.59 -15.83 -13.72
CA ILE A 166 2.14 -14.85 -12.72
C ILE A 166 0.89 -14.11 -13.21
N ASN A 167 0.85 -13.74 -14.48
CA ASN A 167 -0.29 -13.04 -15.06
C ASN A 167 -1.58 -13.86 -15.05
N ALA A 168 -1.46 -15.18 -15.18
CA ALA A 168 -2.60 -16.09 -15.07
C ALA A 168 -3.03 -16.27 -13.62
N MET A 169 -2.08 -16.37 -12.68
CA MET A 169 -2.35 -16.47 -11.23
C MET A 169 -3.08 -15.22 -10.71
N ALA A 170 -2.68 -14.02 -11.14
CA ALA A 170 -3.26 -12.76 -10.69
C ALA A 170 -4.61 -12.41 -11.33
N LYS A 171 -5.04 -13.16 -12.36
CA LYS A 171 -6.20 -12.78 -13.19
C LYS A 171 -7.47 -12.55 -12.39
N ASN A 172 -7.82 -13.47 -11.50
CA ASN A 172 -9.05 -13.37 -10.71
C ASN A 172 -8.99 -12.21 -9.72
N ALA A 173 -7.86 -12.04 -9.05
CA ALA A 173 -7.62 -10.89 -8.16
C ALA A 173 -7.83 -9.56 -8.89
N LEU A 174 -7.26 -9.38 -10.09
CA LEU A 174 -7.46 -8.17 -10.88
C LEU A 174 -8.92 -7.96 -11.29
N ILE A 175 -9.65 -9.04 -11.64
CA ILE A 175 -11.08 -8.96 -11.93
C ILE A 175 -11.88 -8.53 -10.68
N ALA A 176 -11.56 -9.08 -9.52
CA ALA A 176 -12.20 -8.72 -8.25
C ALA A 176 -11.92 -7.24 -7.89
N ILE A 177 -10.67 -6.77 -8.03
CA ILE A 177 -10.28 -5.37 -7.84
C ILE A 177 -11.09 -4.45 -8.76
N LYS A 178 -11.22 -4.78 -10.05
CA LYS A 178 -12.06 -4.00 -10.97
C LYS A 178 -13.52 -3.95 -10.53
N LYS A 179 -14.09 -5.08 -10.15
CA LYS A 179 -15.51 -5.17 -9.72
C LYS A 179 -15.79 -4.42 -8.43
N SER A 180 -14.86 -4.44 -7.47
CA SER A 180 -15.01 -3.72 -6.21
C SER A 180 -14.84 -2.21 -6.35
N GLY A 181 -14.24 -1.73 -7.45
CA GLY A 181 -13.92 -0.33 -7.66
C GLY A 181 -12.73 0.18 -6.86
N MET A 182 -11.94 -0.71 -6.27
CA MET A 182 -10.70 -0.35 -5.59
C MET A 182 -9.68 0.23 -6.55
N VAL A 183 -8.78 1.04 -6.01
CA VAL A 183 -7.63 1.63 -6.71
C VAL A 183 -6.41 0.76 -6.48
N LEU A 184 -5.60 0.56 -7.51
CA LEU A 184 -4.35 -0.17 -7.39
C LEU A 184 -3.22 0.79 -7.00
N GLU A 185 -2.49 0.45 -5.95
CA GLU A 185 -1.30 1.18 -5.56
C GLU A 185 -0.14 0.89 -6.52
N LEU A 186 0.54 1.94 -6.96
CA LEU A 186 1.81 1.85 -7.67
C LEU A 186 2.92 2.27 -6.70
N ASN A 187 3.56 1.27 -6.10
CA ASN A 187 4.40 1.39 -4.91
C ASN A 187 5.88 1.23 -5.27
N VAL A 188 6.70 2.19 -4.83
CA VAL A 188 8.13 2.22 -5.14
C VAL A 188 9.02 1.50 -4.12
N ALA A 189 8.45 0.95 -3.02
CA ALA A 189 9.25 0.27 -2.01
C ALA A 189 10.07 -0.88 -2.59
N GLY A 190 9.54 -1.59 -3.58
CA GLY A 190 10.22 -2.71 -4.22
C GLY A 190 11.56 -2.36 -4.87
N TYR A 191 11.74 -1.12 -5.34
CA TYR A 191 13.04 -0.64 -5.84
C TYR A 191 14.12 -0.62 -4.74
N ARG A 192 13.71 -0.47 -3.48
CA ARG A 192 14.60 -0.51 -2.30
C ARG A 192 14.87 -1.93 -1.80
N LYS A 193 14.05 -2.91 -2.22
CA LYS A 193 14.15 -4.32 -1.80
C LYS A 193 15.01 -5.15 -2.75
N ALA A 194 15.20 -6.43 -2.43
CA ALA A 194 15.99 -7.35 -3.26
C ALA A 194 15.46 -7.51 -4.69
N VAL A 195 14.15 -7.40 -4.86
CA VAL A 195 13.48 -7.55 -6.16
C VAL A 195 13.85 -6.44 -7.16
N LYS A 196 14.16 -5.20 -6.69
CA LYS A 196 14.53 -4.04 -7.52
C LYS A 196 13.50 -3.69 -8.59
N GLU A 197 12.22 -3.86 -8.27
CA GLU A 197 11.08 -3.59 -9.14
C GLU A 197 9.95 -2.98 -8.32
N ALA A 198 9.11 -2.12 -8.92
CA ALA A 198 7.93 -1.59 -8.27
C ALA A 198 6.88 -2.69 -7.97
N TYR A 199 5.94 -2.40 -7.10
CA TYR A 199 4.72 -3.17 -6.91
C TYR A 199 3.53 -2.38 -7.50
N PRO A 200 2.76 -3.00 -8.44
CA PRO A 200 3.03 -4.28 -9.08
C PRO A 200 4.13 -4.20 -10.15
N SER A 201 4.55 -5.37 -10.63
CA SER A 201 5.39 -5.52 -11.81
C SER A 201 4.75 -4.86 -13.03
N GLU A 202 5.56 -4.42 -14.00
CA GLU A 202 5.05 -3.80 -15.21
C GLU A 202 4.02 -4.68 -15.93
N SER A 203 4.23 -6.00 -15.96
CA SER A 203 3.31 -6.93 -16.64
C SER A 203 1.92 -6.96 -15.99
N LEU A 204 1.85 -6.94 -14.65
CA LEU A 204 0.58 -6.86 -13.92
C LEU A 204 -0.06 -5.48 -14.03
N LEU A 205 0.74 -4.41 -14.02
CA LEU A 205 0.24 -3.05 -14.20
C LEU A 205 -0.38 -2.85 -15.60
N ARG A 206 0.20 -3.46 -16.64
CA ARG A 206 -0.40 -3.46 -17.99
C ARG A 206 -1.74 -4.21 -18.04
N GLN A 207 -1.89 -5.32 -17.29
CA GLN A 207 -3.18 -5.99 -17.17
C GLN A 207 -4.20 -5.14 -16.42
N ALA A 208 -3.79 -4.48 -15.32
CA ALA A 208 -4.65 -3.57 -14.59
C ALA A 208 -5.14 -2.41 -15.48
N TYR A 209 -4.25 -1.83 -16.30
CA TYR A 209 -4.61 -0.81 -17.27
C TYR A 209 -5.62 -1.32 -18.31
N ALA A 210 -5.40 -2.52 -18.86
CA ALA A 210 -6.33 -3.13 -19.83
C ALA A 210 -7.71 -3.44 -19.24
N LEU A 211 -7.84 -3.52 -17.92
CA LEU A 211 -9.09 -3.66 -17.18
C LEU A 211 -9.66 -2.32 -16.71
N ASP A 212 -9.05 -1.19 -17.08
CA ASP A 212 -9.41 0.15 -16.59
C ASP A 212 -9.42 0.22 -15.04
N ILE A 213 -8.47 -0.40 -14.37
CA ILE A 213 -8.29 -0.26 -12.93
C ILE A 213 -7.51 1.05 -12.70
N PRO A 214 -8.06 2.00 -11.92
CA PRO A 214 -7.35 3.23 -11.61
C PRO A 214 -6.15 2.97 -10.68
N ILE A 215 -5.16 3.88 -10.73
CA ILE A 215 -3.96 3.80 -9.88
C ILE A 215 -3.88 4.97 -8.90
N THR A 216 -3.11 4.75 -7.84
CA THR A 216 -2.54 5.78 -6.98
C THR A 216 -1.04 5.55 -6.83
N PHE A 217 -0.29 6.54 -6.35
CA PHE A 217 1.14 6.38 -6.10
C PHE A 217 1.44 6.26 -4.61
N ALA A 218 2.52 5.56 -4.31
CA ALA A 218 2.96 5.28 -2.95
C ALA A 218 4.48 5.18 -2.82
N SER A 219 5.01 5.90 -1.84
CA SER A 219 6.40 5.72 -1.42
C SER A 219 6.60 4.52 -0.50
N ASP A 220 5.59 4.19 0.29
CA ASP A 220 5.68 3.20 1.37
C ASP A 220 6.91 3.50 2.23
N ALA A 221 7.00 4.79 2.60
CA ALA A 221 8.18 5.33 3.25
C ALA A 221 8.15 5.01 4.76
N HIS A 222 9.26 4.43 5.22
CA HIS A 222 9.54 4.17 6.63
C HIS A 222 10.63 5.09 7.18
N LYS A 223 11.14 5.99 6.34
CA LYS A 223 12.10 7.06 6.68
C LYS A 223 11.82 8.29 5.83
N PRO A 224 12.03 9.51 6.36
CA PRO A 224 11.73 10.74 5.63
C PRO A 224 12.39 10.84 4.26
N GLU A 225 13.62 10.35 4.11
CA GLU A 225 14.37 10.37 2.85
C GLU A 225 13.86 9.40 1.79
N GLN A 226 12.93 8.51 2.14
CA GLN A 226 12.28 7.60 1.20
C GLN A 226 11.05 8.24 0.53
N VAL A 227 10.55 9.34 1.08
CA VAL A 227 9.41 10.07 0.52
C VAL A 227 9.74 10.55 -0.89
N ALA A 228 8.89 10.21 -1.85
CA ALA A 228 9.04 10.52 -3.26
C ALA A 228 10.35 10.02 -3.91
N LEU A 229 11.08 9.11 -3.26
CA LEU A 229 12.21 8.43 -3.88
C LEU A 229 11.70 7.62 -5.09
N PHE A 230 12.41 7.67 -6.22
CA PHE A 230 11.97 7.08 -7.51
C PHE A 230 10.69 7.68 -8.12
N ASN A 231 10.38 8.95 -7.76
CA ASN A 231 9.20 9.65 -8.26
C ASN A 231 9.18 9.75 -9.80
N GLU A 232 10.32 10.07 -10.42
CA GLU A 232 10.41 10.25 -11.86
C GLU A 232 10.21 8.91 -12.59
N GLU A 233 10.89 7.86 -12.11
CA GLU A 233 10.85 6.52 -12.69
C GLU A 233 9.43 5.95 -12.67
N ILE A 234 8.75 6.03 -11.52
CA ILE A 234 7.41 5.44 -11.37
C ILE A 234 6.35 6.23 -12.14
N THR A 235 6.48 7.57 -12.19
CA THR A 235 5.59 8.42 -12.97
C THR A 235 5.76 8.15 -14.45
N GLN A 236 7.00 7.96 -14.92
CA GLN A 236 7.28 7.63 -16.31
C GLN A 236 6.73 6.25 -16.67
N LEU A 237 6.92 5.24 -15.81
CA LEU A 237 6.34 3.90 -16.01
C LEU A 237 4.81 3.97 -16.18
N ALA A 238 4.13 4.72 -15.32
CA ALA A 238 2.67 4.87 -15.42
C ALA A 238 2.26 5.51 -16.77
N LYS A 239 2.97 6.55 -17.21
CA LYS A 239 2.73 7.22 -18.52
C LYS A 239 2.99 6.29 -19.71
N ASP A 240 4.07 5.53 -19.67
CA ASP A 240 4.45 4.59 -20.75
C ASP A 240 3.42 3.46 -20.91
N ILE A 241 2.68 3.13 -19.85
CA ILE A 241 1.57 2.18 -19.90
C ILE A 241 0.30 2.83 -20.44
N GLY A 242 0.10 4.13 -20.20
CA GLY A 242 -1.03 4.91 -20.72
C GLY A 242 -1.86 5.61 -19.64
N TYR A 243 -1.48 5.53 -18.38
CA TYR A 243 -2.15 6.28 -17.32
C TYR A 243 -1.88 7.78 -17.44
N THR A 244 -2.91 8.58 -17.28
CA THR A 244 -2.83 10.05 -17.30
C THR A 244 -3.33 10.70 -16.02
N GLN A 245 -4.02 9.91 -15.19
CA GLN A 245 -4.60 10.34 -13.92
C GLN A 245 -4.28 9.33 -12.83
N CYS A 246 -4.14 9.83 -11.59
CA CYS A 246 -4.09 9.00 -10.40
C CYS A 246 -5.16 9.41 -9.39
N ALA A 247 -5.54 8.46 -8.54
CA ALA A 247 -6.57 8.64 -7.53
C ALA A 247 -5.99 9.16 -6.20
N TYR A 248 -6.81 9.89 -5.46
CA TYR A 248 -6.67 10.20 -4.05
C TYR A 248 -8.06 10.18 -3.40
N PHE A 249 -8.13 10.19 -2.08
CA PHE A 249 -9.39 10.03 -1.37
C PHE A 249 -9.60 11.14 -0.37
N ILE A 250 -10.87 11.54 -0.19
CA ILE A 250 -11.31 12.42 0.88
C ILE A 250 -12.56 11.78 1.51
N LYS A 251 -12.47 11.41 2.78
CA LYS A 251 -13.57 10.77 3.52
C LYS A 251 -14.11 9.54 2.77
N ARG A 252 -13.22 8.67 2.34
CA ARG A 252 -13.49 7.43 1.59
C ARG A 252 -14.14 7.66 0.21
N LYS A 253 -14.07 8.89 -0.32
CA LYS A 253 -14.56 9.21 -1.67
C LYS A 253 -13.38 9.41 -2.60
N ILE A 254 -13.39 8.66 -3.69
CA ILE A 254 -12.38 8.74 -4.73
C ILE A 254 -12.44 10.06 -5.49
N ASN A 255 -11.28 10.64 -5.75
CA ASN A 255 -11.07 11.80 -6.61
C ASN A 255 -9.88 11.49 -7.54
N PHE A 256 -9.75 12.22 -8.64
CA PHE A 256 -8.68 12.03 -9.62
C PHE A 256 -7.94 13.33 -9.87
N ILE A 257 -6.66 13.22 -10.22
CA ILE A 257 -5.79 14.32 -10.63
C ILE A 257 -4.87 13.85 -11.75
N ASP A 258 -4.66 14.73 -12.75
CA ASP A 258 -3.71 14.51 -13.85
C ASP A 258 -2.25 14.59 -13.34
N PHE A 259 -1.34 13.80 -13.96
CA PHE A 259 0.09 13.79 -13.61
C PHE A 259 1.02 13.73 -14.84
#